data_9db29d32f3201a9401ef8fdc71b71959
#
_entry.id   9db29d32f3201a9401ef8fdc71b71959
#
_cell.length_a   1.000
_cell.length_b   1.000
_cell.length_c   1.000
_cell.angle_alpha   90.00
_cell.angle_beta   90.00
_cell.angle_gamma   90.00
#
_symmetry.space_group_name_H-M   'P 1'
#
loop_
_entity.id
_entity.type
_entity.pdbx_description
1 polymer ?
#
loop_
_entity_poly.entity_id
_entity_poly.type
_entity_poly.pdbx_seq_one_letter_code
_entity_poly.pdbx_strand_id
1 'polypeptide(L)'
;MNGTPPPPVPSQPKNCGLAIWSLVLGILSLTCFYIFTAIPAVICGHTALSRIKRSGGALTGNGLAIGGLVTGYLGIAMSICLIPMLAAIAIPNFVRARNTAQRNACINNLRQIDGAKQQWALEYKKETADTPTPQQLDAYLRMGFSSLKCPAGGVYTINAVGEKPTCSIPRHDISGRLNLNAL
;
A
#
# COMPACT_ATOMS: atom_id res chain seq x y z
N MET A 1 -4.53 78.75 -18.83
CA MET A 1 -4.67 77.85 -17.66
C MET A 1 -3.96 76.56 -18.03
N ASN A 2 -2.68 76.45 -17.66
CA ASN A 2 -1.88 75.22 -17.90
C ASN A 2 -2.03 74.30 -16.69
N GLY A 3 -3.01 73.36 -16.76
CA GLY A 3 -3.14 72.35 -15.78
C GLY A 3 -2.00 71.35 -15.93
N THR A 4 -1.08 71.28 -14.99
CA THR A 4 -0.09 70.18 -14.86
C THR A 4 -0.84 68.85 -14.68
N PRO A 5 -0.49 67.80 -15.45
CA PRO A 5 -1.13 66.50 -15.29
C PRO A 5 -0.90 65.96 -13.84
N PRO A 6 -1.87 65.32 -13.24
CA PRO A 6 -1.71 64.78 -11.89
C PRO A 6 -0.56 63.77 -11.86
N PRO A 7 0.20 63.70 -10.77
CA PRO A 7 1.31 62.75 -10.64
C PRO A 7 0.80 61.31 -10.78
N PRO A 8 1.57 60.41 -11.46
CA PRO A 8 1.16 59.03 -11.61
C PRO A 8 0.96 58.36 -10.24
N VAL A 9 -0.23 57.76 -10.06
CA VAL A 9 -0.55 57.01 -8.84
C VAL A 9 0.41 55.82 -8.73
N PRO A 10 1.15 55.69 -7.62
CA PRO A 10 2.06 54.56 -7.46
C PRO A 10 1.27 53.25 -7.54
N SER A 11 1.60 52.39 -8.52
CA SER A 11 0.96 51.09 -8.68
C SER A 11 1.25 50.26 -7.45
N GLN A 12 0.19 49.79 -6.77
CA GLN A 12 0.35 48.92 -5.59
C GLN A 12 1.15 47.67 -5.97
N PRO A 13 2.16 47.28 -5.16
CA PRO A 13 2.96 46.13 -5.47
C PRO A 13 2.11 44.84 -5.41
N LYS A 14 2.18 44.02 -6.46
CA LYS A 14 1.37 42.79 -6.60
C LYS A 14 2.02 41.65 -5.85
N ASN A 15 1.21 40.85 -5.16
CA ASN A 15 1.69 39.60 -4.50
C ASN A 15 2.19 38.61 -5.56
N CYS A 16 3.34 37.99 -5.33
CA CYS A 16 3.86 36.96 -6.20
C CYS A 16 2.99 35.69 -6.07
N GLY A 17 2.33 35.25 -7.15
CA GLY A 17 1.46 34.08 -7.16
C GLY A 17 2.18 32.79 -6.68
N LEU A 18 3.47 32.66 -7.01
CA LEU A 18 4.28 31.52 -6.54
C LEU A 18 4.49 31.52 -5.02
N ALA A 19 4.48 32.68 -4.37
CA ALA A 19 4.59 32.77 -2.90
C ALA A 19 3.30 32.24 -2.23
N ILE A 20 2.15 32.51 -2.82
CA ILE A 20 0.86 31.99 -2.35
C ILE A 20 0.81 30.47 -2.52
N TRP A 21 1.18 29.96 -3.69
CA TRP A 21 1.22 28.52 -3.95
C TRP A 21 2.22 27.78 -3.03
N SER A 22 3.37 28.38 -2.75
CA SER A 22 4.34 27.83 -1.80
C SER A 22 3.75 27.67 -0.41
N LEU A 23 3.01 28.67 0.08
CA LEU A 23 2.36 28.60 1.39
C LEU A 23 1.25 27.53 1.43
N VAL A 24 0.38 27.50 0.40
CA VAL A 24 -0.71 26.51 0.31
C VAL A 24 -0.16 25.09 0.27
N LEU A 25 0.84 24.82 -0.57
CA LEU A 25 1.49 23.52 -0.65
C LEU A 25 2.24 23.17 0.65
N GLY A 26 2.85 24.15 1.30
CA GLY A 26 3.51 23.97 2.59
C GLY A 26 2.54 23.57 3.70
N ILE A 27 1.36 24.20 3.78
CA ILE A 27 0.32 23.82 4.74
C ILE A 27 -0.24 22.44 4.40
N LEU A 28 -0.48 22.16 3.11
CA LEU A 28 -0.99 20.85 2.67
C LEU A 28 0.00 19.71 2.96
N SER A 29 1.32 20.01 2.98
CA SER A 29 2.34 19.05 3.36
C SER A 29 2.24 18.58 4.81
N LEU A 30 1.65 19.36 5.69
CA LEU A 30 1.47 19.00 7.10
C LEU A 30 0.25 18.09 7.34
N THR A 31 -0.70 18.02 6.41
CA THR A 31 -1.99 17.32 6.64
C THR A 31 -2.10 15.96 5.99
N CYS A 32 -1.82 15.82 4.67
CA CYS A 32 -2.17 14.58 3.96
C CYS A 32 -1.06 13.98 3.08
N PHE A 33 -0.12 14.77 2.57
CA PHE A 33 0.82 14.34 1.54
C PHE A 33 2.29 14.67 1.83
N TYR A 34 2.66 14.72 3.12
CA TYR A 34 3.99 15.09 3.65
C TYR A 34 5.09 15.34 2.60
N ILE A 35 5.64 14.28 1.98
CA ILE A 35 6.80 14.41 1.09
C ILE A 35 6.44 14.89 -0.31
N PHE A 36 5.26 14.51 -0.86
CA PHE A 36 4.87 14.83 -2.22
C PHE A 36 4.55 16.32 -2.42
N THR A 37 4.03 16.99 -1.40
CA THR A 37 3.71 18.42 -1.44
C THR A 37 4.81 19.27 -0.83
N ALA A 38 5.66 18.75 0.04
CA ALA A 38 6.78 19.46 0.64
C ALA A 38 7.85 19.82 -0.40
N ILE A 39 8.20 18.90 -1.30
CA ILE A 39 9.20 19.16 -2.34
C ILE A 39 8.76 20.30 -3.28
N PRO A 40 7.56 20.28 -3.90
CA PRO A 40 7.08 21.40 -4.69
C PRO A 40 6.98 22.71 -3.89
N ALA A 41 6.59 22.67 -2.62
CA ALA A 41 6.51 23.85 -1.75
C ALA A 41 7.87 24.54 -1.61
N VAL A 42 8.93 23.75 -1.37
CA VAL A 42 10.31 24.28 -1.25
C VAL A 42 10.78 24.86 -2.58
N ILE A 43 10.55 24.18 -3.70
CA ILE A 43 10.92 24.68 -5.05
C ILE A 43 10.19 25.98 -5.35
N CYS A 44 8.87 26.05 -5.14
CA CYS A 44 8.09 27.26 -5.34
C CYS A 44 8.52 28.40 -4.41
N GLY A 45 8.88 28.08 -3.15
CA GLY A 45 9.35 29.07 -2.18
C GLY A 45 10.68 29.71 -2.60
N HIS A 46 11.66 28.94 -3.02
CA HIS A 46 12.94 29.44 -3.51
C HIS A 46 12.81 30.26 -4.80
N THR A 47 12.00 29.79 -5.75
CA THR A 47 11.73 30.49 -6.98
C THR A 47 10.97 31.80 -6.74
N ALA A 48 10.02 31.82 -5.81
CA ALA A 48 9.30 33.02 -5.41
C ALA A 48 10.25 34.08 -4.80
N LEU A 49 11.10 33.67 -3.84
CA LEU A 49 12.10 34.56 -3.23
C LEU A 49 13.06 35.16 -4.26
N SER A 50 13.52 34.34 -5.22
CA SER A 50 14.40 34.81 -6.30
C SER A 50 13.70 35.83 -7.20
N ARG A 51 12.44 35.61 -7.55
CA ARG A 51 11.66 36.58 -8.37
C ARG A 51 11.36 37.87 -7.62
N ILE A 52 10.99 37.79 -6.35
CA ILE A 52 10.73 38.98 -5.51
C ILE A 52 12.01 39.84 -5.40
N LYS A 53 13.17 39.20 -5.13
CA LYS A 53 14.44 39.95 -5.08
C LYS A 53 14.81 40.63 -6.39
N ARG A 54 14.54 39.99 -7.53
CA ARG A 54 14.87 40.57 -8.86
C ARG A 54 13.88 41.64 -9.32
N SER A 55 12.70 41.71 -8.71
CA SER A 55 11.65 42.66 -9.11
C SER A 55 11.88 44.11 -8.64
N GLY A 56 12.91 44.39 -7.83
CA GLY A 56 13.21 45.73 -7.33
C GLY A 56 12.08 46.41 -6.56
N GLY A 57 11.19 45.64 -5.93
CA GLY A 57 10.05 46.17 -5.17
C GLY A 57 8.70 46.13 -5.90
N ALA A 58 8.66 45.70 -7.19
CA ALA A 58 7.42 45.56 -7.95
C ALA A 58 6.57 44.37 -7.50
N LEU A 59 7.19 43.32 -6.88
CA LEU A 59 6.55 42.17 -6.32
C LEU A 59 6.72 42.12 -4.81
N THR A 60 5.62 41.76 -4.10
CA THR A 60 5.59 41.57 -2.65
C THR A 60 5.22 40.12 -2.32
N GLY A 61 5.29 39.72 -1.05
CA GLY A 61 4.95 38.38 -0.58
C GLY A 61 6.14 37.62 -0.04
N ASN A 62 7.20 38.29 0.39
CA ASN A 62 8.41 37.69 0.96
C ASN A 62 8.08 36.83 2.17
N GLY A 63 7.20 37.29 3.06
CA GLY A 63 6.74 36.53 4.23
C GLY A 63 5.99 35.24 3.88
N LEU A 64 5.16 35.28 2.82
CA LEU A 64 4.44 34.09 2.33
C LEU A 64 5.40 33.04 1.76
N ALA A 65 6.42 33.48 1.01
CA ALA A 65 7.43 32.59 0.46
C ALA A 65 8.30 31.96 1.56
N ILE A 66 8.68 32.71 2.57
CA ILE A 66 9.43 32.21 3.75
C ILE A 66 8.55 31.25 4.56
N GLY A 67 7.28 31.60 4.79
CA GLY A 67 6.32 30.70 5.46
C GLY A 67 6.18 29.35 4.75
N GLY A 68 6.05 29.36 3.42
CA GLY A 68 6.01 28.13 2.60
C GLY A 68 7.29 27.32 2.66
N LEU A 69 8.46 27.95 2.72
CA LEU A 69 9.75 27.27 2.89
C LEU A 69 9.87 26.62 4.27
N VAL A 70 9.53 27.34 5.33
CA VAL A 70 9.61 26.82 6.72
C VAL A 70 8.69 25.61 6.89
N THR A 71 7.44 25.72 6.42
CA THR A 71 6.49 24.60 6.51
C THR A 71 6.89 23.43 5.59
N GLY A 72 7.47 23.69 4.42
CA GLY A 72 8.00 22.67 3.52
C GLY A 72 9.18 21.91 4.14
N TYR A 73 10.16 22.59 4.72
CA TYR A 73 11.27 21.93 5.41
C TYR A 73 10.85 21.19 6.67
N LEU A 74 9.89 21.74 7.42
CA LEU A 74 9.33 21.05 8.58
C LEU A 74 8.62 19.75 8.16
N GLY A 75 7.86 19.78 7.05
CA GLY A 75 7.23 18.59 6.46
C GLY A 75 8.23 17.52 6.04
N ILE A 76 9.37 17.91 5.43
CA ILE A 76 10.45 16.98 5.08
C ILE A 76 11.07 16.36 6.34
N ALA A 77 11.39 17.17 7.34
CA ALA A 77 12.00 16.70 8.60
C ALA A 77 11.07 15.70 9.32
N MET A 78 9.78 16.02 9.41
CA MET A 78 8.76 15.11 9.96
C MET A 78 8.66 13.82 9.16
N SER A 79 8.74 13.87 7.84
CA SER A 79 8.67 12.67 6.97
C SER A 79 9.84 11.72 7.21
N ILE A 80 11.05 12.24 7.41
CA ILE A 80 12.26 11.46 7.70
C ILE A 80 12.11 10.64 9.00
N CYS A 81 11.41 11.17 10.00
CA CYS A 81 11.15 10.46 11.25
C CYS A 81 9.93 9.54 11.16
N LEU A 82 8.83 10.01 10.56
CA LEU A 82 7.56 9.29 10.57
C LEU A 82 7.53 8.08 9.62
N ILE A 83 8.12 8.22 8.42
CA ILE A 83 8.08 7.15 7.42
C ILE A 83 8.77 5.87 7.92
N PRO A 84 10.01 5.89 8.43
CA PRO A 84 10.64 4.69 8.94
C PRO A 84 9.93 4.13 10.19
N MET A 85 9.36 4.98 11.03
CA MET A 85 8.57 4.53 12.19
C MET A 85 7.32 3.75 11.75
N LEU A 86 6.57 4.28 10.78
CA LEU A 86 5.40 3.59 10.22
C LEU A 86 5.81 2.31 9.48
N ALA A 87 6.91 2.34 8.72
CA ALA A 87 7.42 1.18 8.02
C ALA A 87 7.84 0.06 8.98
N ALA A 88 8.46 0.41 10.11
CA ALA A 88 8.85 -0.56 11.14
C ALA A 88 7.65 -1.34 11.72
N ILE A 89 6.48 -0.73 11.77
CA ILE A 89 5.23 -1.38 12.20
C ILE A 89 4.53 -2.07 11.02
N ALA A 90 4.48 -1.43 9.86
CA ALA A 90 3.73 -1.92 8.70
C ALA A 90 4.36 -3.16 8.07
N ILE A 91 5.71 -3.19 7.91
CA ILE A 91 6.41 -4.29 7.25
C ILE A 91 6.17 -5.64 7.95
N PRO A 92 6.40 -5.80 9.27
CA PRO A 92 6.19 -7.08 9.95
C PRO A 92 4.71 -7.50 9.91
N ASN A 93 3.78 -6.56 10.04
CA ASN A 93 2.36 -6.84 9.95
C ASN A 93 1.94 -7.30 8.55
N PHE A 94 2.47 -6.68 7.50
CA PHE A 94 2.23 -7.08 6.12
C PHE A 94 2.76 -8.48 5.83
N VAL A 95 3.98 -8.81 6.29
CA VAL A 95 4.57 -10.15 6.13
C VAL A 95 3.72 -11.21 6.84
N ARG A 96 3.28 -10.93 8.07
CA ARG A 96 2.39 -11.85 8.81
C ARG A 96 1.05 -12.05 8.09
N ALA A 97 0.42 -10.97 7.63
CA ALA A 97 -0.83 -11.01 6.89
C ALA A 97 -0.70 -11.82 5.59
N ARG A 98 0.39 -11.60 4.84
CA ARG A 98 0.70 -12.37 3.63
C ARG A 98 0.86 -13.87 3.92
N ASN A 99 1.65 -14.23 4.93
CA ASN A 99 1.87 -15.62 5.31
C ASN A 99 0.56 -16.29 5.76
N THR A 100 -0.26 -15.59 6.53
CA THR A 100 -1.58 -16.07 6.94
C THR A 100 -2.51 -16.26 5.76
N ALA A 101 -2.53 -15.33 4.81
CA ALA A 101 -3.33 -15.45 3.58
C ALA A 101 -2.90 -16.64 2.73
N GLN A 102 -1.59 -16.86 2.55
CA GLN A 102 -1.05 -18.01 1.82
C GLN A 102 -1.41 -19.33 2.50
N ARG A 103 -1.28 -19.40 3.83
CA ARG A 103 -1.68 -20.56 4.61
C ARG A 103 -3.18 -20.86 4.46
N ASN A 104 -4.02 -19.86 4.60
CA ASN A 104 -5.47 -20.04 4.48
C ASN A 104 -5.88 -20.49 3.06
N ALA A 105 -5.25 -19.95 2.03
CA ALA A 105 -5.48 -20.39 0.65
C ALA A 105 -5.05 -21.85 0.46
N CYS A 106 -3.90 -22.27 1.00
CA CYS A 106 -3.46 -23.65 0.97
C CYS A 106 -4.44 -24.60 1.70
N ILE A 107 -4.90 -24.22 2.90
CA ILE A 107 -5.89 -25.00 3.66
C ILE A 107 -7.22 -25.11 2.89
N ASN A 108 -7.65 -24.06 2.23
CA ASN A 108 -8.85 -24.09 1.39
C ASN A 108 -8.69 -25.06 0.20
N ASN A 109 -7.52 -25.08 -0.45
CA ASN A 109 -7.23 -26.06 -1.50
C ASN A 109 -7.27 -27.51 -0.97
N LEU A 110 -6.65 -27.74 0.18
CA LEU A 110 -6.71 -29.06 0.83
C LEU A 110 -8.15 -29.49 1.17
N ARG A 111 -8.99 -28.56 1.63
CA ARG A 111 -10.42 -28.85 1.87
C ARG A 111 -11.17 -29.20 0.59
N GLN A 112 -10.84 -28.55 -0.53
CA GLN A 112 -11.40 -28.89 -1.83
C GLN A 112 -10.98 -30.31 -2.26
N ILE A 113 -9.70 -30.66 -2.10
CA ILE A 113 -9.20 -32.00 -2.38
C ILE A 113 -9.90 -33.05 -1.48
N ASP A 114 -10.05 -32.76 -0.19
CA ASP A 114 -10.73 -33.63 0.75
C ASP A 114 -12.20 -33.86 0.37
N GLY A 115 -12.93 -32.78 0.02
CA GLY A 115 -14.29 -32.86 -0.45
C GLY A 115 -14.41 -33.66 -1.76
N ALA A 116 -13.49 -33.47 -2.71
CA ALA A 116 -13.46 -34.23 -3.97
C ALA A 116 -13.21 -35.72 -3.73
N LYS A 117 -12.32 -36.07 -2.79
CA LYS A 117 -12.09 -37.47 -2.40
C LYS A 117 -13.35 -38.15 -1.83
N GLN A 118 -14.06 -37.44 -0.96
CA GLN A 118 -15.28 -37.97 -0.34
C GLN A 118 -16.38 -38.19 -1.42
N GLN A 119 -16.53 -37.26 -2.37
CA GLN A 119 -17.49 -37.41 -3.47
C GLN A 119 -17.13 -38.60 -4.37
N TRP A 120 -15.85 -38.71 -4.75
CA TRP A 120 -15.37 -39.85 -5.54
C TRP A 120 -15.61 -41.18 -4.83
N ALA A 121 -15.34 -41.25 -3.52
CA ALA A 121 -15.54 -42.48 -2.73
C ALA A 121 -17.02 -42.88 -2.66
N LEU A 122 -17.92 -41.91 -2.51
CA LEU A 122 -19.37 -42.17 -2.48
C LEU A 122 -19.88 -42.68 -3.83
N GLU A 123 -19.44 -42.06 -4.94
CA GLU A 123 -19.89 -42.42 -6.28
C GLU A 123 -19.41 -43.84 -6.70
N TYR A 124 -18.14 -44.11 -6.43
CA TYR A 124 -17.53 -45.40 -6.82
C TYR A 124 -17.55 -46.45 -5.70
N LYS A 125 -18.28 -46.21 -4.59
CA LYS A 125 -18.37 -47.10 -3.43
C LYS A 125 -17.01 -47.58 -2.94
N LYS A 126 -16.06 -46.64 -2.80
CA LYS A 126 -14.69 -46.90 -2.37
C LYS A 126 -14.56 -46.93 -0.85
N GLU A 127 -13.59 -47.70 -0.37
CA GLU A 127 -13.30 -47.81 1.06
C GLU A 127 -12.35 -46.72 1.55
N THR A 128 -12.23 -46.62 2.88
CA THR A 128 -11.40 -45.59 3.52
C THR A 128 -9.89 -45.72 3.19
N ALA A 129 -9.44 -46.94 2.83
CA ALA A 129 -8.06 -47.23 2.45
C ALA A 129 -7.74 -46.88 0.99
N ASP A 130 -8.76 -46.67 0.15
CA ASP A 130 -8.56 -46.37 -1.28
C ASP A 130 -7.98 -44.97 -1.46
N THR A 131 -7.05 -44.80 -2.41
CA THR A 131 -6.45 -43.52 -2.76
C THR A 131 -6.78 -43.18 -4.20
N PRO A 132 -7.51 -42.08 -4.45
CA PRO A 132 -7.79 -41.66 -5.83
C PRO A 132 -6.57 -41.07 -6.50
N THR A 133 -6.50 -41.21 -7.81
CA THR A 133 -5.48 -40.52 -8.61
C THR A 133 -5.88 -39.05 -8.86
N PRO A 134 -4.90 -38.15 -9.15
CA PRO A 134 -5.20 -36.78 -9.53
C PRO A 134 -6.25 -36.63 -10.62
N GLN A 135 -6.16 -37.47 -11.65
CA GLN A 135 -7.09 -37.46 -12.80
C GLN A 135 -8.52 -37.84 -12.41
N GLN A 136 -8.68 -38.77 -11.46
CA GLN A 136 -10.00 -39.16 -10.94
C GLN A 136 -10.66 -38.05 -10.13
N LEU A 137 -9.87 -37.13 -9.54
CA LEU A 137 -10.39 -36.00 -8.80
C LEU A 137 -10.73 -34.79 -9.69
N ASP A 138 -10.23 -34.75 -10.93
CA ASP A 138 -10.46 -33.63 -11.83
C ASP A 138 -11.95 -33.35 -12.10
N ALA A 139 -12.77 -34.39 -12.15
CA ALA A 139 -14.22 -34.26 -12.34
C ALA A 139 -14.94 -33.58 -11.16
N TYR A 140 -14.36 -33.67 -9.96
CA TYR A 140 -14.92 -33.12 -8.71
C TYR A 140 -14.29 -31.78 -8.33
N LEU A 141 -13.25 -31.36 -9.02
CA LEU A 141 -12.54 -30.11 -8.80
C LEU A 141 -12.85 -29.12 -9.91
N ARG A 142 -13.28 -27.92 -9.54
CA ARG A 142 -13.74 -26.90 -10.48
C ARG A 142 -12.75 -26.59 -11.62
N MET A 143 -11.44 -26.68 -11.35
CA MET A 143 -10.37 -26.34 -12.29
C MET A 143 -9.36 -27.49 -12.48
N GLY A 144 -9.69 -28.69 -11.99
CA GLY A 144 -8.79 -29.84 -11.98
C GLY A 144 -7.68 -29.75 -10.91
N PHE A 145 -7.13 -30.92 -10.57
CA PHE A 145 -6.09 -31.03 -9.52
C PHE A 145 -4.80 -30.29 -9.88
N SER A 146 -4.40 -30.31 -11.14
CA SER A 146 -3.18 -29.65 -11.63
C SER A 146 -3.17 -28.13 -11.46
N SER A 147 -4.34 -27.50 -11.36
CA SER A 147 -4.48 -26.05 -11.14
C SER A 147 -4.36 -25.67 -9.67
N LEU A 148 -4.58 -26.62 -8.74
CA LEU A 148 -4.46 -26.39 -7.30
C LEU A 148 -2.98 -26.32 -6.90
N LYS A 149 -2.47 -25.10 -6.79
CA LYS A 149 -1.09 -24.86 -6.35
C LYS A 149 -1.08 -24.20 -4.96
N CYS A 150 -0.15 -24.65 -4.13
CA CYS A 150 0.10 -23.97 -2.87
C CYS A 150 0.75 -22.60 -3.12
N PRO A 151 0.18 -21.48 -2.64
CA PRO A 151 0.76 -20.14 -2.85
C PRO A 151 2.15 -19.96 -2.22
N ALA A 152 2.51 -20.85 -1.27
CA ALA A 152 3.82 -20.87 -0.64
C ALA A 152 4.81 -21.85 -1.31
N GLY A 153 4.45 -22.44 -2.49
CA GLY A 153 5.32 -23.35 -3.24
C GLY A 153 5.31 -24.79 -2.76
N GLY A 154 4.38 -25.17 -1.90
CA GLY A 154 4.26 -26.57 -1.42
C GLY A 154 3.60 -27.50 -2.43
N VAL A 155 3.80 -28.81 -2.22
CA VAL A 155 3.18 -29.89 -3.00
C VAL A 155 2.08 -30.54 -2.16
N TYR A 156 0.94 -30.85 -2.81
CA TYR A 156 -0.17 -31.54 -2.18
C TYR A 156 -0.04 -33.06 -2.32
N THR A 157 -0.28 -33.77 -1.23
CA THR A 157 -0.43 -35.22 -1.20
C THR A 157 -1.88 -35.58 -0.92
N ILE A 158 -2.50 -36.37 -1.79
CA ILE A 158 -3.93 -36.67 -1.74
C ILE A 158 -4.27 -37.55 -0.54
N ASN A 159 -3.45 -38.56 -0.22
CA ASN A 159 -3.64 -39.60 0.79
C ASN A 159 -4.94 -40.43 0.56
N ALA A 160 -5.13 -41.47 1.36
CA ALA A 160 -6.31 -42.33 1.32
C ALA A 160 -7.61 -41.55 1.67
N VAL A 161 -8.76 -42.08 1.33
CA VAL A 161 -10.08 -41.46 1.59
C VAL A 161 -10.28 -41.17 3.07
N GLY A 162 -9.86 -42.10 3.96
CA GLY A 162 -9.95 -41.95 5.41
C GLY A 162 -8.93 -40.98 6.01
N GLU A 163 -7.90 -40.59 5.27
CA GLU A 163 -6.86 -39.69 5.71
C GLU A 163 -7.02 -38.30 5.10
N LYS A 164 -6.66 -37.26 5.85
CA LYS A 164 -6.71 -35.88 5.31
C LYS A 164 -5.57 -35.66 4.32
N PRO A 165 -5.82 -34.92 3.21
CA PRO A 165 -4.75 -34.52 2.34
C PRO A 165 -3.79 -33.56 3.04
N THR A 166 -2.51 -33.60 2.65
CA THR A 166 -1.45 -32.85 3.30
C THR A 166 -0.71 -31.94 2.33
N CYS A 167 -0.02 -30.94 2.85
CA CYS A 167 0.88 -30.08 2.13
C CYS A 167 2.31 -30.26 2.66
N SER A 168 3.30 -30.17 1.79
CA SER A 168 4.72 -30.29 2.19
C SER A 168 5.21 -29.12 3.06
N ILE A 169 4.48 -27.99 3.10
CA ILE A 169 4.82 -26.83 3.94
C ILE A 169 4.29 -27.05 5.36
N PRO A 170 5.15 -26.96 6.40
CA PRO A 170 4.72 -27.10 7.80
C PRO A 170 3.60 -26.11 8.17
N ARG A 171 2.66 -26.55 8.99
CA ARG A 171 1.50 -25.77 9.45
C ARG A 171 0.47 -25.41 8.37
N HIS A 172 0.59 -25.96 7.14
CA HIS A 172 -0.40 -25.83 6.07
C HIS A 172 -1.28 -27.08 6.02
N ASP A 173 -1.84 -27.49 7.14
CA ASP A 173 -2.67 -28.69 7.30
C ASP A 173 -4.13 -28.34 7.63
N ILE A 174 -5.05 -29.25 7.27
CA ILE A 174 -6.50 -29.09 7.57
C ILE A 174 -6.75 -29.28 9.08
N SER A 175 -5.90 -30.03 9.77
CA SER A 175 -6.04 -30.32 11.21
C SER A 175 -5.79 -29.08 12.08
N GLY A 176 -5.52 -27.94 11.46
CA GLY A 176 -5.21 -26.68 12.12
C GLY A 176 -6.17 -26.37 13.26
N ARG A 177 -5.83 -26.78 14.47
CA ARG A 177 -6.23 -26.04 15.64
C ARG A 177 -5.80 -24.61 15.36
N LEU A 178 -6.77 -23.71 15.23
CA LEU A 178 -6.54 -22.29 15.33
C LEU A 178 -5.78 -22.07 16.65
N ASN A 179 -4.47 -22.06 16.58
CA ASN A 179 -3.66 -21.62 17.70
C ASN A 179 -3.88 -20.10 17.79
N LEU A 180 -4.95 -19.74 18.51
CA LEU A 180 -5.32 -18.35 18.85
C LEU A 180 -4.22 -17.67 19.70
N ASN A 181 -3.17 -18.40 20.08
CA ASN A 181 -2.06 -17.91 20.89
C ASN A 181 -0.87 -17.38 20.06
N ALA A 182 -1.06 -17.07 18.78
CA ALA A 182 -0.02 -16.52 17.93
C ALA A 182 -0.39 -15.10 17.39
N LEU A 183 -1.13 -14.34 18.21
CA LEU A 183 -1.31 -12.89 18.06
C LEU A 183 -0.28 -12.12 18.86
#